data_74e9dc32cb113857e753ee201d9098cd
#
_entry.id   74e9dc32cb113857e753ee201d9098cd
#
_cell.length_a   1.000
_cell.length_b   1.000
_cell.length_c   1.000
_cell.angle_alpha   90.00
_cell.angle_beta   90.00
_cell.angle_gamma   90.00
#
_symmetry.space_group_name_H-M   'P 1'
#
loop_
_entity.id
_entity.type
_entity.pdbx_description
1 polymer ?
#
loop_
_entity_poly.entity_id
_entity_poly.type
_entity_poly.pdbx_seq_one_letter_code
_entity_poly.pdbx_strand_id
1 'polypeptide(L)'
;LRFTRNVLDSAGFASVGIDWHGHNDRGLGVANTLFAIEYGADRVHGTALGLGERVGNAALDQIMLNLKLLGELPDLDEMDEPIVNVSGRGLSWL
;
A
#
# COMPACT_ATOMS: atom_id res chain seq x y z
N LEU A 1 1.82 7.35 10.39
CA LEU A 1 2.60 7.78 9.23
C LEU A 1 3.15 9.19 9.38
N ARG A 2 2.31 10.13 9.72
CA ARG A 2 2.74 11.52 9.86
C ARG A 2 3.85 11.70 10.92
N PHE A 3 3.66 11.08 12.08
CA PHE A 3 4.68 11.09 13.12
C PHE A 3 5.99 10.48 12.63
N THR A 4 5.92 9.31 11.98
CA THR A 4 7.11 8.63 11.45
C THR A 4 7.81 9.50 10.41
N ARG A 5 7.05 10.11 9.50
CA ARG A 5 7.62 11.01 8.49
C ARG A 5 8.33 12.19 9.15
N ASN A 6 7.70 12.78 10.14
CA ASN A 6 8.29 13.93 10.84
C ASN A 6 9.59 13.56 11.56
N VAL A 7 9.63 12.39 12.19
CA VAL A 7 10.86 11.92 12.87
C VAL A 7 11.97 11.70 11.85
N LEU A 8 11.67 11.05 10.72
CA LEU A 8 12.67 10.81 9.68
C LEU A 8 13.20 12.11 9.09
N ASP A 9 12.31 13.05 8.80
CA ASP A 9 12.70 14.34 8.25
C ASP A 9 13.58 15.11 9.24
N SER A 10 13.23 15.12 10.52
CA SER A 10 14.00 15.79 11.56
C SER A 10 15.36 15.16 11.80
N ALA A 11 15.48 13.86 11.58
CA ALA A 11 16.73 13.12 11.74
C ALA A 11 17.64 13.16 10.51
N GLY A 12 17.23 13.86 9.44
CA GLY A 12 18.02 13.95 8.22
C GLY A 12 17.77 12.84 7.22
N PHE A 13 16.68 12.09 7.37
CA PHE A 13 16.32 10.96 6.51
C PHE A 13 15.08 11.24 5.66
N ALA A 14 14.95 12.46 5.17
CA ALA A 14 13.78 12.88 4.38
C ALA A 14 13.59 12.06 3.10
N SER A 15 14.67 11.49 2.56
CA SER A 15 14.62 10.67 1.35
C SER A 15 14.26 9.20 1.61
N VAL A 16 14.16 8.79 2.87
CA VAL A 16 13.81 7.41 3.21
C VAL A 16 12.33 7.18 2.98
N GLY A 17 12.00 6.13 2.23
CA GLY A 17 10.63 5.75 1.98
C GLY A 17 9.98 5.08 3.18
N ILE A 18 8.65 5.19 3.26
CA ILE A 18 7.85 4.52 4.29
C ILE A 18 6.96 3.51 3.61
N ASP A 19 7.09 2.26 4.03
CA ASP A 19 6.24 1.17 3.55
C ASP A 19 5.16 0.88 4.59
N TRP A 20 3.94 0.65 4.13
CA TRP A 20 2.84 0.21 4.97
C TRP A 20 2.56 -1.26 4.76
N HIS A 21 2.52 -2.00 5.85
CA HIS A 21 2.13 -3.40 5.86
C HIS A 21 1.07 -3.60 6.94
N GLY A 22 -0.11 -4.04 6.55
CA GLY A 22 -1.21 -4.22 7.48
C GLY A 22 -1.92 -5.55 7.27
N HIS A 23 -2.59 -5.99 8.32
CA HIS A 23 -3.43 -7.18 8.31
C HIS A 23 -4.91 -6.81 8.30
N ASN A 24 -5.75 -7.81 8.04
CA ASN A 24 -7.18 -7.59 7.82
C ASN A 24 -8.01 -7.72 9.09
N ASP A 25 -7.48 -7.32 10.23
CA ASP A 25 -8.19 -7.34 11.49
C ASP A 25 -9.49 -6.57 11.36
N ARG A 26 -10.59 -7.19 11.74
CA ARG A 26 -11.93 -6.62 11.65
C ARG A 26 -12.36 -6.19 10.25
N GLY A 27 -11.73 -6.74 9.21
CA GLY A 27 -12.02 -6.37 7.84
C GLY A 27 -11.50 -4.99 7.42
N LEU A 28 -10.58 -4.41 8.18
CA LEU A 28 -10.12 -3.04 7.95
C LEU A 28 -8.84 -2.96 7.11
N GLY A 29 -8.32 -4.08 6.62
CA GLY A 29 -7.06 -4.11 5.88
C GLY A 29 -7.02 -3.17 4.68
N VAL A 30 -8.05 -3.21 3.84
CA VAL A 30 -8.12 -2.35 2.64
C VAL A 30 -8.27 -0.88 3.05
N ALA A 31 -9.19 -0.58 3.95
CA ALA A 31 -9.42 0.80 4.40
C ALA A 31 -8.16 1.41 5.01
N ASN A 32 -7.48 0.68 5.89
CA ASN A 32 -6.25 1.17 6.51
C ASN A 32 -5.14 1.39 5.49
N THR A 33 -5.05 0.52 4.47
CA THR A 33 -4.07 0.67 3.41
C THR A 33 -4.33 1.90 2.56
N LEU A 34 -5.59 2.16 2.22
CA LEU A 34 -5.97 3.36 1.47
C LEU A 34 -5.65 4.63 2.28
N PHE A 35 -5.94 4.64 3.58
CA PHE A 35 -5.57 5.75 4.44
C PHE A 35 -4.05 5.91 4.53
N ALA A 36 -3.30 4.81 4.58
CA ALA A 36 -1.84 4.87 4.58
C ALA A 36 -1.31 5.57 3.32
N ILE A 37 -1.90 5.27 2.16
CA ILE A 37 -1.54 5.94 0.91
C ILE A 37 -1.86 7.43 0.99
N GLU A 38 -3.05 7.78 1.45
CA GLU A 38 -3.47 9.18 1.58
C GLU A 38 -2.56 9.97 2.51
N TYR A 39 -2.09 9.35 3.58
CA TYR A 39 -1.20 10.01 4.55
C TYR A 39 0.27 9.86 4.21
N GLY A 40 0.62 9.42 3.02
CA GLY A 40 1.97 9.55 2.49
C GLY A 40 2.86 8.32 2.59
N ALA A 41 2.28 7.11 2.68
CA ALA A 41 3.07 5.91 2.48
C ALA A 41 3.61 5.86 1.05
N ASP A 42 4.87 5.54 0.90
CA ASP A 42 5.52 5.45 -0.41
C ASP A 42 5.19 4.12 -1.10
N ARG A 43 4.99 3.07 -0.31
CA ARG A 43 4.59 1.76 -0.79
C ARG A 43 3.62 1.11 0.18
N VAL A 44 2.77 0.27 -0.36
CA VAL A 44 1.85 -0.55 0.45
C VAL A 44 1.97 -2.00 0.04
N HIS A 45 1.67 -2.88 0.98
CA HIS A 45 1.73 -4.31 0.78
C HIS A 45 0.32 -4.89 0.78
N GLY A 46 0.09 -5.85 -0.11
CA GLY A 46 -1.16 -6.58 -0.17
C GLY A 46 -0.93 -7.98 -0.72
N THR A 47 -1.97 -8.79 -0.66
CA THR A 47 -1.94 -10.14 -1.22
C THR A 47 -3.14 -10.37 -2.12
N ALA A 48 -3.04 -11.35 -3.00
CA ALA A 48 -4.16 -11.76 -3.82
C ALA A 48 -5.31 -12.20 -2.91
N LEU A 49 -6.48 -11.62 -3.11
CA LEU A 49 -7.69 -11.93 -2.35
C LEU A 49 -7.54 -11.76 -0.83
N GLY A 50 -6.50 -11.09 -0.38
CA GLY A 50 -6.26 -10.88 1.05
C GLY A 50 -5.73 -12.10 1.78
N LEU A 51 -5.23 -13.10 1.08
CA LEU A 51 -4.68 -14.31 1.70
C LEU A 51 -3.45 -13.96 2.55
N GLY A 52 -3.33 -14.60 3.70
CA GLY A 52 -2.20 -14.38 4.58
C GLY A 52 -2.43 -14.98 5.94
N GLU A 53 -1.41 -14.88 6.77
CA GLU A 53 -1.46 -15.42 8.12
C GLU A 53 -2.48 -14.69 8.99
N ARG A 54 -2.89 -15.31 10.07
CA ARG A 54 -3.89 -14.83 11.00
C ARG A 54 -5.24 -14.57 10.30
N VAL A 55 -5.62 -13.31 10.21
CA VAL A 55 -6.87 -12.84 9.57
C VAL A 55 -6.67 -12.44 8.12
N GLY A 56 -5.48 -12.69 7.58
CA GLY A 56 -5.13 -12.30 6.23
C GLY A 56 -4.51 -10.90 6.14
N ASN A 57 -4.18 -10.52 4.94
CA ASN A 57 -3.58 -9.25 4.61
C ASN A 57 -4.57 -8.36 3.86
N ALA A 58 -4.19 -7.14 3.56
CA ALA A 58 -4.99 -6.28 2.72
C ALA A 58 -5.15 -6.92 1.33
N ALA A 59 -6.36 -6.96 0.82
CA ALA A 59 -6.66 -7.55 -0.49
C ALA A 59 -6.20 -6.62 -1.60
N LEU A 60 -5.19 -7.04 -2.34
CA LEU A 60 -4.56 -6.25 -3.39
C LEU A 60 -5.53 -5.86 -4.50
N ASP A 61 -6.38 -6.78 -4.91
CA ASP A 61 -7.41 -6.53 -5.91
C ASP A 61 -8.35 -5.40 -5.50
N GLN A 62 -8.75 -5.38 -4.23
CA GLN A 62 -9.61 -4.33 -3.69
C GLN A 62 -8.87 -2.99 -3.58
N ILE A 63 -7.61 -3.01 -3.18
CA ILE A 63 -6.78 -1.79 -3.13
C ILE A 63 -6.69 -1.18 -4.51
N MET A 64 -6.34 -1.97 -5.51
CA MET A 64 -6.17 -1.50 -6.88
C MET A 64 -7.49 -0.95 -7.45
N LEU A 65 -8.59 -1.65 -7.24
CA LEU A 65 -9.90 -1.19 -7.70
C LEU A 65 -10.28 0.14 -7.06
N ASN A 66 -10.10 0.27 -5.76
CA ASN A 66 -10.41 1.51 -5.05
C ASN A 66 -9.54 2.68 -5.55
N LEU A 67 -8.24 2.45 -5.72
CA LEU A 67 -7.35 3.48 -6.24
C LEU A 67 -7.74 3.89 -7.67
N LYS A 68 -8.14 2.94 -8.49
CA LYS A 68 -8.62 3.23 -9.84
C LYS A 68 -9.88 4.09 -9.81
N LEU A 69 -10.85 3.72 -8.98
CA LEU A 69 -12.10 4.47 -8.86
C LEU A 69 -11.90 5.86 -8.26
N LEU A 70 -10.90 6.03 -7.41
CA LEU A 70 -10.54 7.34 -6.86
C LEU A 70 -9.71 8.19 -7.83
N GLY A 71 -9.32 7.65 -8.98
CA GLY A 71 -8.52 8.37 -9.95
C GLY A 71 -7.04 8.47 -9.60
N GLU A 72 -6.57 7.67 -8.65
CA GLU A 72 -5.18 7.70 -8.18
C GLU A 72 -4.24 6.84 -9.04
N LEU A 73 -4.79 6.01 -9.93
CA LEU A 73 -4.01 5.16 -10.81
C LEU A 73 -4.24 5.55 -12.26
N PRO A 74 -3.19 5.57 -13.09
CA PRO A 74 -3.35 5.73 -14.53
C PRO A 74 -4.09 4.54 -15.12
N ASP A 75 -4.57 4.69 -16.35
CA ASP A 75 -5.14 3.57 -17.09
C ASP A 75 -4.07 2.50 -17.31
N LEU A 76 -4.48 1.23 -17.25
CA LEU A 76 -3.55 0.12 -17.40
C LEU A 76 -2.75 0.18 -18.70
N ASP A 77 -3.36 0.74 -19.75
CA ASP A 77 -2.71 0.89 -21.06
C ASP A 77 -1.57 1.92 -21.06
N GLU A 78 -1.54 2.81 -20.06
CA GLU A 78 -0.52 3.83 -19.91
C GLU A 78 0.62 3.40 -18.99
N MET A 79 0.55 2.19 -18.49
CA MET A 79 1.52 1.68 -17.52
C MET A 79 2.55 0.81 -18.21
N ASP A 80 3.80 1.26 -18.16
CA ASP A 80 4.95 0.51 -18.71
C ASP A 80 5.24 -0.75 -17.91
N GLU A 81 4.85 -0.79 -16.64
CA GLU A 81 5.03 -1.96 -15.77
C GLU A 81 3.76 -2.21 -14.97
N PRO A 82 3.44 -3.48 -14.70
CA PRO A 82 2.33 -3.76 -13.80
C PRO A 82 2.61 -3.14 -12.45
N ILE A 83 1.65 -2.39 -11.94
CA ILE A 83 1.62 -1.86 -10.57
C ILE A 83 1.91 -2.96 -9.58
N VAL A 84 1.54 -4.14 -9.96
CA VAL A 84 1.75 -5.34 -9.20
C VAL A 84 3.17 -5.84 -9.42
N ASN A 85 4.13 -5.05 -9.04
CA ASN A 85 5.42 -5.64 -8.83
C ASN A 85 5.43 -6.21 -7.41
N VAL A 86 4.96 -7.41 -7.33
CA VAL A 86 4.70 -8.09 -6.08
C VAL A 86 5.93 -8.65 -5.41
N SER A 87 7.08 -8.39 -5.93
CA SER A 87 8.33 -8.89 -5.36
C SER A 87 8.89 -7.98 -4.27
N GLY A 88 8.04 -7.41 -3.46
CA GLY A 88 8.44 -6.57 -2.34
C GLY A 88 8.74 -5.14 -2.70
N ARG A 89 8.32 -4.72 -3.87
CA ARG A 89 8.43 -3.32 -4.29
C ARG A 89 7.09 -2.89 -4.82
N GLY A 90 6.48 -1.95 -4.14
CA GLY A 90 5.12 -1.54 -4.43
C GLY A 90 4.16 -2.47 -3.72
N LEU A 91 3.52 -3.35 -4.44
CA LEU A 91 2.59 -4.33 -3.88
C LEU A 91 3.30 -5.66 -3.75
N SER A 92 3.45 -6.18 -2.56
CA SER A 92 4.16 -7.43 -2.35
C SER A 92 3.23 -8.59 -2.07
N TRP A 93 3.55 -9.74 -2.67
CA TRP A 93 2.97 -11.00 -2.29
C TRP A 93 3.66 -11.51 -1.03
N LEU A 94 2.87 -11.91 -0.09
CA LEU A 94 3.37 -12.59 1.10
C LEU A 94 3.24 -14.09 0.95
#